data_2c18bed7fb538939441a3ee8c4ca1ce7
#
_entry.id   2c18bed7fb538939441a3ee8c4ca1ce7
#
_cell.length_a   1.000
_cell.length_b   1.000
_cell.length_c   1.000
_cell.angle_alpha   90.00
_cell.angle_beta   90.00
_cell.angle_gamma   90.00
#
_symmetry.space_group_name_H-M   'P 1'
#
loop_
_entity.id
_entity.type
_entity.pdbx_description
1 polymer ?
#
loop_
_entity_poly.entity_id
_entity_poly.type
_entity_poly.pdbx_seq_one_letter_code
_entity_poly.pdbx_strand_id
1 'polypeptide(L)'
;SEYIEQKTQEWLESVTLTVDFSVDFEYCADNRTMCLDLHLPPVNDIPATKAARLANGTVKEKNKTQKEIKQEYILCVFGLAVFVSSNIFNVSTAIEQIVASGYSQHRDDKTGNIIDDCIYSLKFVRSVFENTDLTAVDPQQFCLSCESRTNITASLIMKPVEPFDSSVISNNQ
;
A
#
# COMPACT_ATOMS: atom_id res chain seq x y z
N SER A 1 5.13 1.09 -23.94
CA SER A 1 4.43 1.78 -22.83
C SER A 1 2.92 1.65 -22.94
N GLU A 2 2.32 2.03 -24.09
CA GLU A 2 0.86 2.03 -24.28
C GLU A 2 0.18 0.68 -23.93
N TYR A 3 0.76 -0.45 -24.35
CA TYR A 3 0.24 -1.77 -23.99
C TYR A 3 0.25 -2.02 -22.48
N ILE A 4 1.34 -1.65 -21.79
CA ILE A 4 1.47 -1.83 -20.33
C ILE A 4 0.44 -0.96 -19.61
N GLU A 5 0.30 0.28 -20.01
CA GLU A 5 -0.67 1.23 -19.42
C GLU A 5 -2.10 0.75 -19.62
N GLN A 6 -2.45 0.30 -20.84
CA GLN A 6 -3.76 -0.25 -21.13
C GLN A 6 -4.05 -1.49 -20.25
N LYS A 7 -3.12 -2.44 -20.16
CA LYS A 7 -3.29 -3.65 -19.35
C LYS A 7 -3.36 -3.36 -17.86
N THR A 8 -2.61 -2.38 -17.40
CA THR A 8 -2.68 -1.91 -16.01
C THR A 8 -4.06 -1.32 -15.71
N GLN A 9 -4.57 -0.47 -16.59
CA GLN A 9 -5.89 0.12 -16.46
C GLN A 9 -6.99 -0.95 -16.46
N GLU A 10 -6.96 -1.89 -17.42
CA GLU A 10 -7.90 -3.01 -17.48
C GLU A 10 -7.92 -3.82 -16.19
N TRP A 11 -6.74 -4.09 -15.62
CA TRP A 11 -6.64 -4.82 -14.36
C TRP A 11 -7.24 -4.00 -13.19
N LEU A 12 -6.87 -2.72 -13.06
CA LEU A 12 -7.39 -1.86 -12.00
C LEU A 12 -8.92 -1.74 -12.04
N GLU A 13 -9.51 -1.65 -13.23
CA GLU A 13 -10.96 -1.60 -13.42
C GLU A 13 -11.66 -2.94 -13.04
N SER A 14 -10.93 -4.06 -13.12
CA SER A 14 -11.46 -5.38 -12.78
C SER A 14 -11.42 -5.68 -11.27
N VAL A 15 -10.62 -4.95 -10.51
CA VAL A 15 -10.41 -5.22 -9.08
C VAL A 15 -11.55 -4.63 -8.25
N THR A 16 -12.13 -5.49 -7.41
CA THR A 16 -13.09 -5.05 -6.39
C THR A 16 -12.60 -5.49 -5.02
N LEU A 17 -12.37 -4.54 -4.12
CA LEU A 17 -12.00 -4.78 -2.74
C LEU A 17 -13.08 -4.28 -1.79
N THR A 18 -13.05 -4.76 -0.55
CA THR A 18 -13.97 -4.34 0.51
C THR A 18 -13.61 -3.00 1.14
N VAL A 19 -12.43 -2.48 0.82
CA VAL A 19 -11.95 -1.17 1.25
C VAL A 19 -11.99 -0.19 0.09
N ASP A 20 -12.23 1.09 0.40
CA ASP A 20 -12.22 2.15 -0.59
C ASP A 20 -10.78 2.59 -0.89
N PHE A 21 -10.31 2.32 -2.10
CA PHE A 21 -9.01 2.76 -2.56
C PHE A 21 -8.99 2.99 -4.07
N SER A 22 -8.06 3.81 -4.54
CA SER A 22 -7.79 4.02 -5.95
C SER A 22 -6.29 4.11 -6.20
N VAL A 23 -5.90 3.94 -7.46
CA VAL A 23 -4.49 3.94 -7.87
C VAL A 23 -4.34 4.81 -9.13
N ASP A 24 -3.47 5.80 -9.05
CA ASP A 24 -2.92 6.47 -10.21
C ASP A 24 -1.57 5.84 -10.56
N PHE A 25 -1.25 5.75 -11.84
CA PHE A 25 -0.01 5.10 -12.27
C PHE A 25 0.62 5.77 -13.48
N GLU A 26 1.94 5.63 -13.57
CA GLU A 26 2.75 6.07 -14.71
C GLU A 26 3.87 5.06 -14.97
N TYR A 27 4.03 4.64 -16.22
CA TYR A 27 5.11 3.73 -16.63
C TYR A 27 6.23 4.49 -17.34
N CYS A 28 7.41 4.46 -16.75
CA CYS A 28 8.64 4.99 -17.35
C CYS A 28 9.40 3.86 -18.08
N ALA A 29 9.36 3.90 -19.41
CA ALA A 29 10.00 2.86 -20.23
C ALA A 29 11.53 2.90 -20.16
N ASP A 30 12.14 4.07 -19.97
CA ASP A 30 13.59 4.26 -19.98
C ASP A 30 14.28 3.50 -18.84
N ASN A 31 13.65 3.46 -17.66
CA ASN A 31 14.16 2.76 -16.49
C ASN A 31 13.32 1.53 -16.09
N ARG A 32 12.33 1.16 -16.91
CA ARG A 32 11.45 0.00 -16.72
C ARG A 32 10.72 0.01 -15.37
N THR A 33 10.36 1.21 -14.93
CA THR A 33 9.74 1.45 -13.63
C THR A 33 8.27 1.84 -13.77
N MET A 34 7.41 1.22 -12.99
CA MET A 34 6.03 1.62 -12.77
C MET A 34 5.95 2.44 -11.48
N CYS A 35 5.45 3.66 -11.57
CA CYS A 35 5.12 4.48 -10.42
C CYS A 35 3.64 4.34 -10.10
N LEU A 36 3.33 4.07 -8.84
CA LEU A 36 1.97 3.90 -8.33
C LEU A 36 1.72 4.89 -7.20
N ASP A 37 0.68 5.69 -7.32
CA ASP A 37 0.14 6.50 -6.24
C ASP A 37 -1.14 5.84 -5.72
N LEU A 38 -1.04 5.27 -4.53
CA LEU A 38 -2.12 4.53 -3.87
C LEU A 38 -2.90 5.50 -2.98
N HIS A 39 -4.14 5.79 -3.34
CA HIS A 39 -5.06 6.54 -2.48
C HIS A 39 -5.70 5.59 -1.48
N LEU A 40 -5.17 5.60 -0.27
CA LEU A 40 -5.45 4.60 0.76
C LEU A 40 -6.83 4.80 1.39
N PRO A 41 -7.47 3.70 1.85
CA PRO A 41 -8.73 3.78 2.58
C PRO A 41 -8.54 4.55 3.90
N PRO A 42 -9.61 5.19 4.41
CA PRO A 42 -9.58 5.79 5.74
C PRO A 42 -9.51 4.71 6.82
N VAL A 43 -8.98 5.06 7.99
CA VAL A 43 -8.90 4.12 9.13
C VAL A 43 -10.27 3.60 9.57
N ASN A 44 -11.34 4.36 9.31
CA ASN A 44 -12.71 3.97 9.63
C ASN A 44 -13.22 2.78 8.81
N ASP A 45 -12.55 2.41 7.73
CA ASP A 45 -12.87 1.19 6.96
C ASP A 45 -12.44 -0.08 7.70
N ILE A 46 -11.58 0.03 8.71
CA ILE A 46 -11.24 -1.08 9.59
C ILE A 46 -12.42 -1.37 10.52
N PRO A 47 -12.94 -2.62 10.55
CA PRO A 47 -14.05 -2.96 11.42
C PRO A 47 -13.72 -2.70 12.89
N ALA A 48 -14.62 -2.02 13.59
CA ALA A 48 -14.43 -1.65 15.00
C ALA A 48 -14.60 -2.82 15.96
N THR A 49 -15.21 -3.93 15.51
CA THR A 49 -15.52 -5.11 16.30
C THR A 49 -14.85 -6.36 15.77
N LYS A 50 -14.68 -7.35 16.64
CA LYS A 50 -14.17 -8.68 16.33
C LYS A 50 -15.01 -9.76 16.99
N ALA A 51 -15.03 -10.95 16.41
CA ALA A 51 -15.60 -12.13 17.04
C ALA A 51 -14.68 -12.65 18.16
N ALA A 52 -15.23 -12.85 19.35
CA ALA A 52 -14.53 -13.43 20.48
C ALA A 52 -15.24 -14.72 20.92
N ARG A 53 -14.51 -15.84 21.04
CA ARG A 53 -15.04 -17.09 21.53
C ARG A 53 -14.96 -17.12 23.06
N LEU A 54 -16.10 -17.30 23.71
CA LEU A 54 -16.19 -17.43 25.16
C LEU A 54 -15.79 -18.85 25.61
N ALA A 55 -15.47 -19.00 26.89
CA ALA A 55 -15.10 -20.28 27.49
C ALA A 55 -16.17 -21.38 27.31
N ASN A 56 -17.44 -20.99 27.22
CA ASN A 56 -18.58 -21.90 26.97
C ASN A 56 -18.76 -22.26 25.49
N GLY A 57 -17.87 -21.82 24.60
CA GLY A 57 -17.91 -22.09 23.17
C GLY A 57 -18.80 -21.16 22.35
N THR A 58 -19.57 -20.24 22.95
CA THR A 58 -20.35 -19.25 22.24
C THR A 58 -19.46 -18.16 21.64
N VAL A 59 -19.87 -17.60 20.49
CA VAL A 59 -19.19 -16.47 19.83
C VAL A 59 -19.92 -15.20 20.19
N LYS A 60 -19.18 -14.21 20.68
CA LYS A 60 -19.70 -12.87 21.01
C LYS A 60 -18.92 -11.82 20.23
N GLU A 61 -19.61 -10.79 19.81
CA GLU A 61 -18.99 -9.60 19.22
C GLU A 61 -18.34 -8.75 20.33
N LYS A 62 -17.10 -8.33 20.12
CA LYS A 62 -16.32 -7.52 21.06
C LYS A 62 -15.70 -6.34 20.33
N ASN A 63 -15.69 -5.18 21.00
CA ASN A 63 -14.99 -4.00 20.48
C ASN A 63 -13.47 -4.23 20.45
N LYS A 64 -12.84 -3.81 19.34
CA LYS A 64 -11.38 -3.74 19.25
C LYS A 64 -10.85 -2.57 20.07
N THR A 65 -9.64 -2.72 20.61
CA THR A 65 -8.89 -1.60 21.17
C THR A 65 -8.39 -0.67 20.05
N GLN A 66 -8.08 0.58 20.39
CA GLN A 66 -7.47 1.52 19.44
C GLN A 66 -6.13 1.01 18.87
N LYS A 67 -5.35 0.30 19.69
CA LYS A 67 -4.11 -0.34 19.27
C LYS A 67 -4.36 -1.43 18.22
N GLU A 68 -5.35 -2.28 18.43
CA GLU A 68 -5.74 -3.32 17.45
C GLU A 68 -6.17 -2.70 16.12
N ILE A 69 -6.99 -1.65 16.13
CA ILE A 69 -7.44 -0.94 14.92
C ILE A 69 -6.26 -0.35 14.17
N LYS A 70 -5.33 0.31 14.86
CA LYS A 70 -4.14 0.91 14.24
C LYS A 70 -3.20 -0.15 13.65
N GLN A 71 -3.00 -1.28 14.32
CA GLN A 71 -2.18 -2.39 13.82
C GLN A 71 -2.82 -3.01 12.56
N GLU A 72 -4.13 -3.26 12.57
CA GLU A 72 -4.84 -3.76 11.40
C GLU A 72 -4.80 -2.77 10.23
N TYR A 73 -4.91 -1.47 10.50
CA TYR A 73 -4.78 -0.45 9.46
C TYR A 73 -3.39 -0.46 8.82
N ILE A 74 -2.33 -0.54 9.60
CA ILE A 74 -0.95 -0.65 9.11
C ILE A 74 -0.80 -1.88 8.22
N LEU A 75 -1.27 -3.04 8.66
CA LEU A 75 -1.23 -4.27 7.85
C LEU A 75 -2.07 -4.14 6.57
N CYS A 76 -3.21 -3.48 6.63
CA CYS A 76 -4.06 -3.24 5.46
C CYS A 76 -3.34 -2.39 4.42
N VAL A 77 -2.77 -1.25 4.79
CA VAL A 77 -2.15 -0.32 3.83
C VAL A 77 -0.86 -0.86 3.22
N PHE A 78 -0.05 -1.58 3.98
CA PHE A 78 1.11 -2.30 3.42
C PHE A 78 0.68 -3.51 2.58
N GLY A 79 -0.35 -4.22 3.00
CA GLY A 79 -0.95 -5.32 2.22
C GLY A 79 -1.46 -4.86 0.86
N LEU A 80 -2.07 -3.68 0.78
CA LEU A 80 -2.50 -3.08 -0.49
C LEU A 80 -1.31 -2.80 -1.40
N ALA A 81 -0.20 -2.27 -0.88
CA ALA A 81 1.01 -2.04 -1.68
C ALA A 81 1.55 -3.34 -2.27
N VAL A 82 1.64 -4.41 -1.49
CA VAL A 82 2.10 -5.72 -1.94
C VAL A 82 1.13 -6.34 -2.96
N PHE A 83 -0.16 -6.30 -2.67
CA PHE A 83 -1.20 -6.85 -3.54
C PHE A 83 -1.22 -6.18 -4.91
N VAL A 84 -1.28 -4.85 -4.95
CA VAL A 84 -1.29 -4.10 -6.21
C VAL A 84 0.00 -4.34 -6.97
N SER A 85 1.16 -4.20 -6.32
CA SER A 85 2.46 -4.34 -6.98
C SER A 85 2.68 -5.74 -7.54
N SER A 86 2.29 -6.80 -6.83
CA SER A 86 2.41 -8.16 -7.33
C SER A 86 1.60 -8.40 -8.60
N ASN A 87 0.38 -7.85 -8.66
CA ASN A 87 -0.45 -7.95 -9.86
C ASN A 87 0.07 -7.09 -11.01
N ILE A 88 0.61 -5.91 -10.72
CA ILE A 88 1.23 -5.05 -11.74
C ILE A 88 2.48 -5.71 -12.33
N PHE A 89 3.31 -6.38 -11.54
CA PHE A 89 4.42 -7.18 -12.08
C PHE A 89 3.94 -8.29 -13.03
N ASN A 90 2.74 -8.84 -12.81
CA ASN A 90 2.15 -9.85 -13.69
C ASN A 90 1.60 -9.27 -15.01
N VAL A 91 1.38 -7.97 -15.11
CA VAL A 91 0.93 -7.32 -16.35
C VAL A 91 1.95 -7.45 -17.46
N SER A 92 3.23 -7.25 -17.14
CA SER A 92 4.32 -7.33 -18.12
C SER A 92 5.67 -7.64 -17.48
N THR A 93 6.43 -8.51 -18.11
CA THR A 93 7.84 -8.76 -17.75
C THR A 93 8.76 -7.57 -18.03
N ALA A 94 8.30 -6.57 -18.77
CA ALA A 94 9.05 -5.35 -19.00
C ALA A 94 9.14 -4.45 -17.75
N ILE A 95 8.25 -4.63 -16.78
CA ILE A 95 8.31 -3.89 -15.51
C ILE A 95 9.31 -4.57 -14.58
N GLU A 96 10.43 -3.90 -14.32
CA GLU A 96 11.51 -4.42 -13.45
C GLU A 96 11.42 -3.87 -12.03
N GLN A 97 10.88 -2.65 -11.89
CA GLN A 97 10.74 -1.98 -10.62
C GLN A 97 9.36 -1.35 -10.48
N ILE A 98 8.92 -1.24 -9.24
CA ILE A 98 7.72 -0.49 -8.87
C ILE A 98 8.09 0.46 -7.73
N VAL A 99 7.72 1.73 -7.89
CA VAL A 99 7.70 2.70 -6.79
C VAL A 99 6.25 2.87 -6.38
N ALA A 100 5.91 2.40 -5.19
CA ALA A 100 4.56 2.49 -4.64
C ALA A 100 4.54 3.50 -3.49
N SER A 101 3.81 4.60 -3.67
CA SER A 101 3.62 5.63 -2.65
C SER A 101 2.18 5.64 -2.18
N GLY A 102 1.97 5.56 -0.86
CA GLY A 102 0.64 5.53 -0.26
C GLY A 102 0.26 6.89 0.29
N TYR A 103 -0.92 7.37 -0.09
CA TYR A 103 -1.45 8.68 0.31
C TYR A 103 -2.68 8.50 1.19
N SER A 104 -2.68 9.24 2.31
CA SER A 104 -3.80 9.35 3.23
C SER A 104 -4.39 10.75 3.13
N GLN A 105 -5.72 10.85 3.02
CA GLN A 105 -6.43 12.11 2.99
C GLN A 105 -6.89 12.51 4.39
N HIS A 106 -6.71 13.76 4.74
CA HIS A 106 -7.31 14.36 5.92
C HIS A 106 -7.73 15.80 5.67
N ARG A 107 -8.63 16.29 6.50
CA ARG A 107 -9.00 17.71 6.48
C ARG A 107 -8.07 18.49 7.40
N ASP A 108 -7.46 19.52 6.86
CA ASP A 108 -6.66 20.45 7.67
C ASP A 108 -7.60 21.33 8.53
N ASP A 109 -7.44 21.22 9.83
CA ASP A 109 -8.27 21.97 10.79
C ASP A 109 -8.12 23.49 10.71
N LYS A 110 -7.00 23.98 10.14
CA LYS A 110 -6.72 25.41 9.99
C LYS A 110 -7.35 26.01 8.75
N THR A 111 -7.36 25.29 7.65
CA THR A 111 -7.80 25.80 6.34
C THR A 111 -9.12 25.18 5.91
N GLY A 112 -9.54 24.06 6.48
CA GLY A 112 -10.67 23.26 6.04
C GLY A 112 -10.45 22.52 4.71
N ASN A 113 -9.27 22.62 4.13
CA ASN A 113 -8.94 21.95 2.87
C ASN A 113 -8.63 20.47 3.08
N ILE A 114 -8.86 19.67 2.04
CA ILE A 114 -8.41 18.29 1.99
C ILE A 114 -6.91 18.27 1.63
N ILE A 115 -6.12 17.59 2.45
CA ILE A 115 -4.67 17.40 2.26
C ILE A 115 -4.40 15.91 2.05
N ASP A 116 -3.55 15.62 1.06
CA ASP A 116 -2.99 14.30 0.80
C ASP A 116 -1.59 14.21 1.40
N ASP A 117 -1.40 13.33 2.39
CA ASP A 117 -0.09 13.05 2.97
C ASP A 117 0.44 11.71 2.45
N CYS A 118 1.67 11.71 1.92
CA CYS A 118 2.39 10.48 1.63
C CYS A 118 2.84 9.84 2.95
N ILE A 119 2.31 8.68 3.28
CA ILE A 119 2.61 7.98 4.55
C ILE A 119 3.58 6.82 4.40
N TYR A 120 3.83 6.37 3.20
CA TYR A 120 4.96 5.51 2.85
C TYR A 120 5.33 5.69 1.37
N SER A 121 6.59 5.41 1.05
CA SER A 121 7.06 5.24 -0.32
C SER A 121 8.00 4.04 -0.37
N LEU A 122 7.73 3.10 -1.28
CA LEU A 122 8.35 1.78 -1.32
C LEU A 122 8.93 1.54 -2.71
N LYS A 123 10.16 1.02 -2.77
CA LYS A 123 10.75 0.54 -4.03
C LYS A 123 10.76 -0.99 -4.03
N PHE A 124 10.05 -1.56 -4.97
CA PHE A 124 9.98 -2.99 -5.17
C PHE A 124 10.74 -3.40 -6.42
N VAL A 125 11.49 -4.48 -6.33
CA VAL A 125 12.24 -5.06 -7.45
C VAL A 125 11.60 -6.40 -7.80
N ARG A 126 11.40 -6.66 -9.10
CA ARG A 126 10.77 -7.90 -9.61
C ARG A 126 11.40 -9.15 -9.01
N SER A 127 12.71 -9.25 -9.01
CA SER A 127 13.41 -10.45 -8.52
C SER A 127 13.14 -10.75 -7.05
N VAL A 128 12.88 -9.73 -6.22
CA VAL A 128 12.50 -9.92 -4.81
C VAL A 128 11.11 -10.54 -4.72
N PHE A 129 10.15 -10.05 -5.51
CA PHE A 129 8.78 -10.61 -5.54
C PHE A 129 8.78 -12.06 -6.05
N GLU A 130 9.54 -12.37 -7.11
CA GLU A 130 9.63 -13.70 -7.69
C GLU A 130 10.26 -14.74 -6.74
N ASN A 131 11.13 -14.29 -5.83
CA ASN A 131 11.80 -15.15 -4.85
C ASN A 131 11.15 -15.15 -3.45
N THR A 132 9.97 -14.54 -3.30
CA THR A 132 9.27 -14.42 -2.03
C THR A 132 7.91 -15.13 -2.09
N ASP A 133 7.61 -15.93 -1.09
CA ASP A 133 6.24 -16.44 -0.89
C ASP A 133 5.38 -15.35 -0.24
N LEU A 134 4.72 -14.56 -1.09
CA LEU A 134 3.89 -13.43 -0.68
C LEU A 134 2.65 -13.86 0.13
N THR A 135 2.28 -15.15 0.12
CA THR A 135 1.16 -15.68 0.91
C THR A 135 1.53 -15.93 2.38
N ALA A 136 2.82 -16.03 2.66
CA ALA A 136 3.35 -16.37 3.99
C ALA A 136 4.05 -15.19 4.69
N VAL A 137 4.30 -14.06 4.02
CA VAL A 137 4.98 -12.92 4.63
C VAL A 137 4.03 -12.03 5.40
N ASP A 138 4.54 -11.37 6.44
CA ASP A 138 3.90 -10.21 7.04
C ASP A 138 4.10 -9.00 6.12
N PRO A 139 3.04 -8.34 5.63
CA PRO A 139 3.16 -7.26 4.64
C PRO A 139 4.01 -6.09 5.13
N GLN A 140 3.91 -5.72 6.39
CA GLN A 140 4.70 -4.63 6.97
C GLN A 140 6.18 -5.00 6.99
N GLN A 141 6.52 -6.19 7.50
CA GLN A 141 7.91 -6.63 7.56
C GLN A 141 8.52 -6.78 6.16
N PHE A 142 7.77 -7.30 5.22
CA PHE A 142 8.20 -7.42 3.84
C PHE A 142 8.49 -6.04 3.23
N CYS A 143 7.56 -5.09 3.33
CA CYS A 143 7.75 -3.74 2.80
C CYS A 143 8.93 -3.01 3.45
N LEU A 144 9.11 -3.14 4.77
CA LEU A 144 10.22 -2.53 5.49
C LEU A 144 11.58 -3.18 5.17
N SER A 145 11.60 -4.42 4.70
CA SER A 145 12.83 -5.07 4.21
C SER A 145 13.29 -4.59 2.84
N CYS A 146 12.39 -3.97 2.07
CA CYS A 146 12.70 -3.30 0.81
C CYS A 146 13.24 -1.89 1.06
N GLU A 147 13.73 -1.22 0.00
CA GLU A 147 14.04 0.21 0.10
C GLU A 147 12.76 0.99 0.35
N SER A 148 12.66 1.63 1.51
CA SER A 148 11.41 2.22 1.96
C SER A 148 11.64 3.54 2.70
N ARG A 149 10.63 4.41 2.62
CA ARG A 149 10.49 5.62 3.43
C ARG A 149 9.20 5.52 4.21
N THR A 150 9.32 5.41 5.52
CA THR A 150 8.19 5.34 6.45
C THR A 150 8.55 6.08 7.73
N ASN A 151 7.54 6.56 8.45
CA ASN A 151 7.70 7.14 9.78
C ASN A 151 6.54 6.72 10.67
N ILE A 152 6.68 5.56 11.30
CA ILE A 152 5.66 4.98 12.19
C ILE A 152 6.09 5.24 13.63
N THR A 153 5.25 5.94 14.39
CA THR A 153 5.52 6.25 15.80
C THR A 153 5.30 5.03 16.69
N ALA A 154 5.80 5.10 17.93
CA ALA A 154 5.56 4.07 18.94
C ALA A 154 4.06 3.86 19.24
N SER A 155 3.24 4.90 19.04
CA SER A 155 1.77 4.84 19.15
C SER A 155 1.07 4.40 17.86
N LEU A 156 1.82 3.87 16.89
CA LEU A 156 1.33 3.33 15.61
C LEU A 156 0.65 4.38 14.72
N ILE A 157 1.14 5.60 14.73
CA ILE A 157 0.71 6.65 13.82
C ILE A 157 1.71 6.74 12.66
N MET A 158 1.20 6.70 11.43
CA MET A 158 2.00 6.88 10.22
C MET A 158 2.08 8.36 9.89
N LYS A 159 3.29 8.93 10.07
CA LYS A 159 3.56 10.34 9.77
C LYS A 159 3.96 10.54 8.31
N PRO A 160 3.76 11.75 7.74
CA PRO A 160 4.16 12.08 6.39
C PRO A 160 5.65 11.85 6.13
N VAL A 161 5.95 11.37 4.93
CA VAL A 161 7.31 11.19 4.39
C VAL A 161 7.38 11.77 2.98
N GLU A 162 8.61 12.05 2.51
CA GLU A 162 8.84 12.42 1.12
C GLU A 162 8.75 11.18 0.22
N PRO A 163 7.92 11.19 -0.83
CA PRO A 163 7.87 10.07 -1.76
C PRO A 163 9.18 9.98 -2.56
N PHE A 164 9.52 8.76 -3.00
CA PHE A 164 10.57 8.58 -3.99
C PHE A 164 10.14 9.24 -5.29
N ASP A 165 11.06 9.99 -5.90
CA ASP A 165 10.83 10.60 -7.20
C ASP A 165 11.18 9.58 -8.31
N SER A 166 10.33 9.49 -9.32
CA SER A 166 10.57 8.68 -10.51
C SER A 166 11.84 9.10 -11.26
N SER A 167 12.25 10.37 -11.16
CA SER A 167 13.47 10.91 -11.79
C SER A 167 14.76 10.50 -11.07
N VAL A 168 14.71 10.15 -9.76
CA VAL A 168 15.89 9.77 -8.96
C VAL A 168 16.39 8.36 -9.28
N ILE A 169 15.58 7.53 -9.94
CA ILE A 169 15.91 6.14 -10.29
C ILE A 169 16.96 6.08 -11.42
N SER A 170 17.16 7.19 -12.14
CA SER A 170 18.08 7.27 -13.28
C SER A 170 19.57 7.40 -12.92
N ASN A 171 19.95 7.60 -11.65
CA ASN A 171 21.32 8.03 -11.27
C ASN A 171 22.15 7.01 -10.46
N ASN A 172 21.70 5.77 -10.31
CA ASN A 172 22.51 4.72 -9.67
C ASN A 172 22.88 3.61 -10.68
N GLN A 173 23.71 3.97 -11.64
CA GLN A 173 24.55 3.04 -12.38
C GLN A 173 25.98 3.12 -11.88
#